data_8f4234f072ab87999c1a2122e90b3557
#
_entry.id   8f4234f072ab87999c1a2122e90b3557
#
_cell.length_a   1.000
_cell.length_b   1.000
_cell.length_c   1.000
_cell.angle_alpha   90.00
_cell.angle_beta   90.00
_cell.angle_gamma   90.00
#
_symmetry.space_group_name_H-M   'P 1'
#
loop_
_entity.id
_entity.type
_entity.pdbx_description
1 polymer ?
#
loop_
_entity_poly.entity_id
_entity_poly.type
_entity_poly.pdbx_seq_one_letter_code
_entity_poly.pdbx_strand_id
1 'polypeptide(L)'
;MVFSFFWLYFCIQKSRMESRINDDVRNMRKHDVVNCFFESLKEVRKSKPYATQDEVIRHAVNSKAPRFYVTFENARRFVSLLSRKKRLPIINSNKLAMYKEIYRRYKQRVRECSKRYRYVILDEIIREPAPSFYLDVETFRGIVYRTLRAK
;
A
#
# COMPACT_ATOMS: atom_id res chain seq x y z
N MET A 1 26.11 -33.25 -2.61
CA MET A 1 26.17 -32.22 -3.64
C MET A 1 24.82 -31.90 -4.31
N VAL A 2 23.88 -32.81 -4.39
CA VAL A 2 22.55 -32.57 -5.03
C VAL A 2 21.65 -31.61 -4.21
N PHE A 3 21.74 -31.60 -2.89
CA PHE A 3 20.94 -30.72 -2.00
C PHE A 3 21.22 -29.23 -2.15
N SER A 4 22.41 -28.82 -2.54
CA SER A 4 22.80 -27.41 -2.67
C SER A 4 22.16 -26.74 -3.88
N PHE A 5 22.03 -27.45 -5.00
CA PHE A 5 21.42 -26.92 -6.23
C PHE A 5 19.90 -26.78 -6.09
N PHE A 6 19.24 -27.69 -5.39
CA PHE A 6 17.80 -27.64 -5.16
C PHE A 6 17.42 -26.45 -4.26
N TRP A 7 18.25 -26.17 -3.26
CA TRP A 7 18.05 -25.04 -2.35
C TRP A 7 18.27 -23.68 -3.04
N LEU A 8 19.30 -23.58 -3.86
CA LEU A 8 19.57 -22.41 -4.71
C LEU A 8 18.43 -22.16 -5.71
N TYR A 9 17.93 -23.19 -6.37
CA TYR A 9 16.81 -23.09 -7.31
C TYR A 9 15.54 -22.61 -6.60
N PHE A 10 15.24 -23.14 -5.42
CA PHE A 10 14.09 -22.73 -4.62
C PHE A 10 14.18 -21.28 -4.15
N CYS A 11 15.36 -20.82 -3.72
CA CYS A 11 15.61 -19.42 -3.35
C CYS A 11 15.43 -18.46 -4.53
N ILE A 12 15.91 -18.84 -5.72
CA ILE A 12 15.75 -18.04 -6.95
C ILE A 12 14.28 -17.94 -7.36
N GLN A 13 13.54 -19.04 -7.30
CA GLN A 13 12.11 -19.07 -7.61
C GLN A 13 11.31 -18.21 -6.62
N LYS A 14 11.60 -18.31 -5.33
CA LYS A 14 10.97 -17.48 -4.28
C LYS A 14 11.25 -15.99 -4.51
N SER A 15 12.48 -15.62 -4.78
CA SER A 15 12.86 -14.23 -5.06
C SER A 15 12.15 -13.66 -6.31
N ARG A 16 12.03 -14.43 -7.38
CA ARG A 16 11.29 -14.04 -8.59
C ARG A 16 9.79 -13.84 -8.32
N MET A 17 9.20 -14.72 -7.50
CA MET A 17 7.78 -14.62 -7.15
C MET A 17 7.51 -13.42 -6.27
N GLU A 18 8.36 -13.15 -5.28
CA GLU A 18 8.26 -11.94 -4.44
C GLU A 18 8.40 -10.65 -5.25
N SER A 19 9.30 -10.63 -6.23
CA SER A 19 9.46 -9.49 -7.15
C SER A 19 8.19 -9.23 -7.96
N ARG A 20 7.56 -10.27 -8.53
CA ARG A 20 6.31 -10.14 -9.29
C ARG A 20 5.17 -9.61 -8.43
N ILE A 21 4.98 -10.14 -7.22
CA ILE A 21 3.93 -9.69 -6.30
C ILE A 21 4.14 -8.21 -5.91
N ASN A 22 5.37 -7.79 -5.68
CA ASN A 22 5.68 -6.39 -5.40
C ASN A 22 5.38 -5.49 -6.60
N ASP A 23 5.66 -5.94 -7.82
CA ASP A 23 5.35 -5.20 -9.05
C ASP A 23 3.84 -5.09 -9.27
N ASP A 24 3.08 -6.14 -8.99
CA ASP A 24 1.62 -6.13 -9.08
C ASP A 24 1.00 -5.10 -8.12
N VAL A 25 1.42 -5.08 -6.86
CA VAL A 25 0.96 -4.10 -5.88
C VAL A 25 1.33 -2.68 -6.31
N ARG A 26 2.53 -2.49 -6.87
CA ARG A 26 2.98 -1.19 -7.39
C ARG A 26 2.15 -0.73 -8.58
N ASN A 27 1.81 -1.64 -9.48
CA ASN A 27 1.01 -1.34 -10.67
C ASN A 27 -0.46 -1.02 -10.30
N MET A 28 -1.05 -1.77 -9.37
CA MET A 28 -2.36 -1.44 -8.80
C MET A 28 -2.36 -0.03 -8.20
N ARG A 29 -1.35 0.32 -7.41
CA ARG A 29 -1.24 1.65 -6.83
C ARG A 29 -1.15 2.75 -7.89
N LYS A 30 -0.37 2.56 -8.96
CA LYS A 30 -0.27 3.52 -10.06
C LYS A 30 -1.62 3.77 -10.72
N HIS A 31 -2.35 2.70 -11.01
CA HIS A 31 -3.66 2.77 -11.61
C HIS A 31 -4.65 3.53 -10.71
N ASP A 32 -4.72 3.18 -9.44
CA ASP A 32 -5.65 3.79 -8.50
C ASP A 32 -5.31 5.25 -8.19
N VAL A 33 -4.02 5.60 -8.15
CA VAL A 33 -3.56 6.99 -8.01
C VAL A 33 -4.04 7.84 -9.19
N VAL A 34 -3.92 7.34 -10.42
CA VAL A 34 -4.37 8.06 -11.62
C VAL A 34 -5.89 8.20 -11.61
N ASN A 35 -6.63 7.16 -11.27
CA ASN A 35 -8.08 7.23 -11.16
C ASN A 35 -8.51 8.25 -10.09
N CYS A 36 -7.90 8.21 -8.92
CA CYS A 36 -8.16 9.18 -7.85
C CYS A 36 -7.86 10.62 -8.28
N PHE A 37 -6.79 10.83 -9.04
CA PHE A 37 -6.47 12.15 -9.60
C PHE A 37 -7.60 12.67 -10.51
N PHE A 38 -8.11 11.84 -11.42
CA PHE A 38 -9.21 12.25 -12.33
C PHE A 38 -10.53 12.47 -11.59
N GLU A 39 -10.84 11.67 -10.58
CA GLU A 39 -12.01 11.87 -9.72
C GLU A 39 -11.90 13.18 -8.95
N SER A 40 -10.75 13.42 -8.32
CA SER A 40 -10.47 14.67 -7.61
C SER A 40 -10.52 15.88 -8.53
N LEU A 41 -10.03 15.75 -9.78
CA LEU A 41 -10.13 16.81 -10.77
C LEU A 41 -11.59 17.19 -11.07
N LYS A 42 -12.46 16.20 -11.20
CA LYS A 42 -13.91 16.45 -11.42
C LYS A 42 -14.55 17.11 -10.21
N GLU A 43 -14.25 16.65 -9.01
CA GLU A 43 -14.81 17.19 -7.76
C GLU A 43 -14.35 18.63 -7.49
N VAL A 44 -13.04 18.87 -7.56
CA VAL A 44 -12.46 20.19 -7.29
C VAL A 44 -12.95 21.21 -8.31
N ARG A 45 -13.06 20.86 -9.60
CA ARG A 45 -13.53 21.76 -10.66
C ARG A 45 -15.02 22.10 -10.56
N LYS A 46 -15.84 21.30 -9.89
CA LYS A 46 -17.23 21.66 -9.61
C LYS A 46 -17.34 22.88 -8.69
N SER A 47 -16.46 22.98 -7.69
CA SER A 47 -16.43 24.10 -6.75
C SER A 47 -15.48 25.23 -7.19
N LYS A 48 -14.38 24.86 -7.87
CA LYS A 48 -13.35 25.79 -8.35
C LYS A 48 -12.99 25.47 -9.80
N PRO A 49 -13.65 26.08 -10.82
CA PRO A 49 -13.42 25.78 -12.25
C PRO A 49 -11.97 26.00 -12.71
N TYR A 50 -11.26 26.93 -12.06
CA TYR A 50 -9.88 27.32 -12.40
C TYR A 50 -8.84 26.74 -11.42
N ALA A 51 -9.18 25.66 -10.70
CA ALA A 51 -8.25 25.02 -9.79
C ALA A 51 -6.97 24.56 -10.50
N THR A 52 -5.83 24.81 -9.87
CA THR A 52 -4.53 24.38 -10.36
C THR A 52 -4.36 22.87 -10.21
N GLN A 53 -3.46 22.28 -10.99
CA GLN A 53 -3.13 20.85 -10.83
C GLN A 53 -2.61 20.52 -9.44
N ASP A 54 -1.88 21.44 -8.80
CA ASP A 54 -1.38 21.27 -7.44
C ASP A 54 -2.49 21.19 -6.39
N GLU A 55 -3.54 21.99 -6.53
CA GLU A 55 -4.72 21.91 -5.65
C GLU A 55 -5.43 20.57 -5.81
N VAL A 56 -5.57 20.09 -7.05
CA VAL A 56 -6.18 18.79 -7.34
C VAL A 56 -5.33 17.65 -6.74
N ILE A 57 -4.02 17.70 -6.89
CA ILE A 57 -3.11 16.67 -6.34
C ILE A 57 -3.17 16.66 -4.81
N ARG A 58 -3.17 17.82 -4.16
CA ARG A 58 -3.30 17.90 -2.69
C ARG A 58 -4.64 17.34 -2.20
N HIS A 59 -5.72 17.59 -2.92
CA HIS A 59 -7.02 16.98 -2.63
C HIS A 59 -6.97 15.45 -2.79
N ALA A 60 -6.40 14.96 -3.89
CA ALA A 60 -6.28 13.54 -4.18
C ALA A 60 -5.42 12.77 -3.17
N VAL A 61 -4.30 13.33 -2.74
CA VAL A 61 -3.41 12.73 -1.72
C VAL A 61 -4.14 12.47 -0.40
N ASN A 62 -5.05 13.37 -0.01
CA ASN A 62 -5.84 13.26 1.22
C ASN A 62 -7.11 12.40 1.05
N SER A 63 -7.39 11.92 -0.15
CA SER A 63 -8.55 11.08 -0.41
C SER A 63 -8.32 9.64 0.07
N LYS A 64 -9.41 8.94 0.35
CA LYS A 64 -9.35 7.52 0.73
C LYS A 64 -8.80 6.68 -0.43
N ALA A 65 -7.93 5.74 -0.10
CA ALA A 65 -7.43 4.76 -1.07
C ALA A 65 -8.32 3.51 -1.07
N PRO A 66 -8.46 2.82 -2.22
CA PRO A 66 -9.26 1.60 -2.32
C PRO A 66 -8.75 0.47 -1.45
N ARG A 67 -7.45 0.45 -1.15
CA ARG A 67 -6.79 -0.59 -0.36
C ARG A 67 -5.47 -0.11 0.23
N PHE A 68 -4.89 -0.92 1.11
CA PHE A 68 -3.47 -0.74 1.49
C PHE A 68 -2.56 -1.33 0.42
N TYR A 69 -1.57 -0.55 -0.07
CA TYR A 69 -0.62 -1.00 -1.08
C TYR A 69 0.61 -1.64 -0.42
N VAL A 70 0.40 -2.81 0.11
CA VAL A 70 1.40 -3.63 0.79
C VAL A 70 1.19 -5.09 0.44
N THR A 71 2.27 -5.86 0.34
CA THR A 71 2.16 -7.31 0.19
C THR A 71 1.79 -7.95 1.51
N PHE A 72 1.11 -9.09 1.46
CA PHE A 72 0.74 -9.85 2.66
C PHE A 72 1.97 -10.17 3.52
N GLU A 73 3.07 -10.59 2.89
CA GLU A 73 4.29 -10.96 3.62
C GLU A 73 4.90 -9.76 4.37
N ASN A 74 4.95 -8.59 3.74
CA ASN A 74 5.40 -7.37 4.40
C ASN A 74 4.44 -6.96 5.54
N ALA A 75 3.13 -7.01 5.31
CA ALA A 75 2.14 -6.71 6.34
C ALA A 75 2.31 -7.65 7.56
N ARG A 76 2.45 -8.95 7.32
CA ARG A 76 2.70 -9.95 8.36
C ARG A 76 3.97 -9.68 9.15
N ARG A 77 5.07 -9.38 8.45
CA ARG A 77 6.36 -9.05 9.07
C ARG A 77 6.24 -7.83 9.98
N PHE A 78 5.65 -6.74 9.51
CA PHE A 78 5.55 -5.51 10.28
C PHE A 78 4.56 -5.61 11.44
N VAL A 79 3.43 -6.30 11.26
CA VAL A 79 2.49 -6.59 12.35
C VAL A 79 3.19 -7.41 13.45
N SER A 80 3.99 -8.41 13.09
CA SER A 80 4.78 -9.19 14.05
C SER A 80 5.80 -8.34 14.82
N LEU A 81 6.50 -7.42 14.13
CA LEU A 81 7.45 -6.51 14.78
C LEU A 81 6.74 -5.55 15.74
N LEU A 82 5.61 -4.97 15.34
CA LEU A 82 4.82 -4.07 16.18
C LEU A 82 4.24 -4.78 17.39
N SER A 83 3.76 -6.02 17.24
CA SER A 83 3.24 -6.81 18.37
C SER A 83 4.29 -7.12 19.43
N ARG A 84 5.55 -7.27 19.02
CA ARG A 84 6.71 -7.48 19.90
C ARG A 84 7.32 -6.17 20.40
N LYS A 85 6.70 -5.01 20.12
CA LYS A 85 7.22 -3.67 20.46
C LYS A 85 8.63 -3.41 19.90
N LYS A 86 9.01 -4.06 18.81
CA LYS A 86 10.29 -3.84 18.14
C LYS A 86 10.22 -2.60 17.25
N ARG A 87 11.37 -1.91 17.13
CA ARG A 87 11.51 -0.79 16.22
C ARG A 87 11.40 -1.27 14.77
N LEU A 88 10.60 -0.56 13.97
CA LEU A 88 10.46 -0.85 12.55
C LEU A 88 11.67 -0.29 11.78
N PRO A 89 12.25 -1.06 10.84
CA PRO A 89 13.32 -0.59 9.97
C PRO A 89 12.75 0.29 8.83
N ILE A 90 11.97 1.32 9.17
CA ILE A 90 11.32 2.20 8.23
C ILE A 90 11.72 3.64 8.53
N ILE A 91 12.24 4.32 7.52
CA ILE A 91 12.61 5.73 7.58
C ILE A 91 11.44 6.63 7.16
N ASN A 92 10.59 6.17 6.22
CA ASN A 92 9.50 6.96 5.67
C ASN A 92 8.30 6.98 6.63
N SER A 93 7.92 8.20 7.07
CA SER A 93 6.81 8.43 8.00
C SER A 93 5.45 7.97 7.48
N ASN A 94 5.20 8.10 6.17
CA ASN A 94 3.94 7.67 5.55
C ASN A 94 3.79 6.14 5.59
N LYS A 95 4.87 5.41 5.30
CA LYS A 95 4.88 3.94 5.43
C LYS A 95 4.69 3.52 6.89
N LEU A 96 5.35 4.19 7.81
CA LEU A 96 5.19 3.91 9.23
C LEU A 96 3.74 4.13 9.67
N ALA A 97 3.10 5.22 9.25
CA ALA A 97 1.69 5.49 9.53
C ALA A 97 0.77 4.40 8.95
N MET A 98 1.04 3.95 7.72
CA MET A 98 0.31 2.85 7.09
C MET A 98 0.39 1.56 7.90
N TYR A 99 1.58 1.14 8.33
CA TYR A 99 1.74 -0.09 9.10
C TYR A 99 1.13 0.01 10.51
N LYS A 100 1.19 1.18 11.14
CA LYS A 100 0.52 1.43 12.42
C LYS A 100 -1.00 1.30 12.29
N GLU A 101 -1.58 1.82 11.21
CA GLU A 101 -3.02 1.71 10.95
C GLU A 101 -3.43 0.25 10.68
N ILE A 102 -2.67 -0.49 9.86
CA ILE A 102 -2.89 -1.92 9.64
C ILE A 102 -2.84 -2.69 10.97
N TYR A 103 -1.84 -2.41 11.81
CA TYR A 103 -1.71 -3.05 13.11
C TYR A 103 -2.85 -2.71 14.07
N ARG A 104 -3.31 -1.45 14.07
CA ARG A 104 -4.45 -1.01 14.87
C ARG A 104 -5.71 -1.80 14.51
N ARG A 105 -6.03 -1.90 13.22
CA ARG A 105 -7.18 -2.68 12.72
C ARG A 105 -7.03 -4.16 13.01
N TYR A 106 -5.85 -4.71 12.79
CA TYR A 106 -5.54 -6.11 13.08
C TYR A 106 -5.77 -6.44 14.55
N LYS A 107 -5.23 -5.65 15.45
CA LYS A 107 -5.37 -5.82 16.90
C LYS A 107 -6.83 -5.75 17.35
N GLN A 108 -7.60 -4.81 16.80
CA GLN A 108 -9.03 -4.70 17.07
C GLN A 108 -9.78 -5.95 16.60
N ARG A 109 -9.58 -6.36 15.35
CA ARG A 109 -10.31 -7.47 14.74
C ARG A 109 -9.96 -8.82 15.36
N VAL A 110 -8.72 -9.03 15.78
CA VAL A 110 -8.33 -10.24 16.53
C VAL A 110 -9.06 -10.33 17.87
N ARG A 111 -9.32 -9.20 18.54
CA ARG A 111 -10.11 -9.19 19.78
C ARG A 111 -11.60 -9.52 19.52
N GLU A 112 -12.17 -9.00 18.45
CA GLU A 112 -13.58 -9.21 18.08
C GLU A 112 -13.82 -10.61 17.54
N CYS A 113 -12.86 -11.17 16.80
CA CYS A 113 -12.96 -12.44 16.07
C CYS A 113 -11.89 -13.44 16.53
N SER A 114 -11.87 -13.80 17.81
CA SER A 114 -10.84 -14.66 18.38
C SER A 114 -10.74 -16.06 17.76
N LYS A 115 -11.81 -16.57 17.12
CA LYS A 115 -11.86 -17.89 16.48
C LYS A 115 -11.38 -17.90 15.03
N ARG A 116 -11.15 -16.73 14.40
CA ARG A 116 -10.67 -16.67 13.01
C ARG A 116 -9.15 -16.79 12.95
N TYR A 117 -8.68 -17.41 11.87
CA TYR A 117 -7.24 -17.48 11.61
C TYR A 117 -6.65 -16.09 11.39
N ARG A 118 -5.58 -15.78 12.10
CA ARG A 118 -4.93 -14.46 12.09
C ARG A 118 -4.46 -14.02 10.71
N TYR A 119 -4.03 -14.96 9.86
CA TYR A 119 -3.61 -14.65 8.50
C TYR A 119 -4.79 -14.22 7.61
N VAL A 120 -5.98 -14.82 7.80
CA VAL A 120 -7.19 -14.41 7.07
C VAL A 120 -7.61 -12.99 7.45
N ILE A 121 -7.57 -12.68 8.75
CA ILE A 121 -7.87 -11.33 9.25
C ILE A 121 -6.93 -10.30 8.62
N LEU A 122 -5.64 -10.59 8.55
CA LEU A 122 -4.65 -9.68 7.98
C LEU A 122 -4.84 -9.51 6.47
N ASP A 123 -5.12 -10.58 5.73
CA ASP A 123 -5.38 -10.53 4.29
C ASP A 123 -6.63 -9.70 3.97
N GLU A 124 -7.68 -9.82 4.76
CA GLU A 124 -8.88 -8.98 4.63
C GLU A 124 -8.54 -7.50 4.87
N ILE A 125 -7.82 -7.18 5.94
CA ILE A 125 -7.48 -5.80 6.30
C ILE A 125 -6.69 -5.09 5.20
N ILE A 126 -5.72 -5.75 4.59
CA ILE A 126 -4.92 -5.11 3.53
C ILE A 126 -5.71 -4.84 2.24
N ARG A 127 -6.84 -5.52 2.06
CA ARG A 127 -7.76 -5.31 0.93
C ARG A 127 -8.86 -4.29 1.22
N GLU A 128 -9.04 -3.87 2.47
CA GLU A 128 -10.01 -2.87 2.86
C GLU A 128 -9.57 -1.46 2.43
N PRO A 129 -10.54 -0.54 2.24
CA PRO A 129 -10.23 0.85 2.00
C PRO A 129 -9.31 1.43 3.08
N ALA A 130 -8.24 2.09 2.63
CA ALA A 130 -7.30 2.78 3.49
C ALA A 130 -7.70 4.26 3.66
N PRO A 131 -7.35 4.91 4.79
CA PRO A 131 -7.67 6.31 5.02
C PRO A 131 -7.04 7.26 4.01
N SER A 132 -5.88 6.89 3.45
CA SER A 132 -5.16 7.64 2.43
C SER A 132 -4.26 6.73 1.60
N PHE A 133 -3.64 7.27 0.55
CA PHE A 133 -2.62 6.55 -0.23
C PHE A 133 -1.28 6.40 0.50
N TYR A 134 -1.09 7.08 1.63
CA TYR A 134 0.18 7.12 2.36
C TYR A 134 1.37 7.53 1.48
N LEU A 135 1.13 8.49 0.60
CA LEU A 135 2.12 9.09 -0.28
C LEU A 135 2.28 10.58 0.05
N ASP A 136 3.47 11.12 -0.15
CA ASP A 136 3.65 12.55 -0.20
C ASP A 136 3.20 13.14 -1.55
N VAL A 137 3.00 14.45 -1.58
CA VAL A 137 2.51 15.17 -2.76
C VAL A 137 3.42 14.98 -3.97
N GLU A 138 4.74 15.00 -3.77
CA GLU A 138 5.72 14.85 -4.84
C GLU A 138 5.72 13.44 -5.44
N THR A 139 5.64 12.42 -4.60
CA THR A 139 5.54 11.03 -5.06
C THR A 139 4.24 10.80 -5.81
N PHE A 140 3.12 11.31 -5.32
CA PHE A 140 1.82 11.21 -5.98
C PHE A 140 1.85 11.89 -7.36
N ARG A 141 2.34 13.14 -7.42
CA ARG A 141 2.54 13.89 -8.67
C ARG A 141 3.41 13.12 -9.66
N GLY A 142 4.53 12.59 -9.19
CA GLY A 142 5.43 11.80 -10.02
C GLY A 142 4.79 10.54 -10.61
N ILE A 143 3.94 9.86 -9.87
CA ILE A 143 3.18 8.69 -10.36
C ILE A 143 2.21 9.13 -11.45
N VAL A 144 1.40 10.17 -11.22
CA VAL A 144 0.43 10.68 -12.20
C VAL A 144 1.13 11.04 -13.50
N TYR A 145 2.15 11.88 -13.46
CA TYR A 145 2.83 12.37 -14.66
C TYR A 145 3.55 11.27 -15.44
N ARG A 146 4.26 10.37 -14.76
CA ARG A 146 4.93 9.25 -15.43
C ARG A 146 3.95 8.30 -16.09
N THR A 147 2.83 8.03 -15.45
CA THR A 147 1.81 7.12 -15.98
C THR A 147 1.09 7.73 -17.18
N LEU A 148 0.81 9.04 -17.15
CA LEU A 148 0.17 9.74 -18.28
C LEU A 148 1.10 9.93 -19.48
N ARG A 149 2.41 10.09 -19.25
CA ARG A 149 3.41 10.21 -20.35
C ARG A 149 3.71 8.86 -21.03
N ALA A 150 3.47 7.74 -20.37
CA ALA A 150 3.73 6.40 -20.91
C ALA A 150 2.60 5.89 -21.85
N LYS A 151 1.53 6.66 -22.02
CA LYS A 151 0.43 6.42 -22.98
C LYS A 151 0.63 7.25 -24.25
#